data_c6b35faaefe1e73865033261dcda3a3c
#
_entry.id   c6b35faaefe1e73865033261dcda3a3c
#
_cell.length_a   1.000
_cell.length_b   1.000
_cell.length_c   1.000
_cell.angle_alpha   90.00
_cell.angle_beta   90.00
_cell.angle_gamma   90.00
#
_symmetry.space_group_name_H-M   'P 1'
#
loop_
_entity.id
_entity.type
_entity.pdbx_description
1 polymer ?
#
loop_
_entity_poly.entity_id
_entity_poly.type
_entity_poly.pdbx_seq_one_letter_code
_entity_poly.pdbx_strand_id
1 'polypeptide(L)'
;YLKHQKIKNQYEQKVLEAEVTENFEYFVIAEEVEQILLKTQESLPGKCKEIFILAMQGKDNEAIAKTLNISVNTVKTQKKIAYKKLKSYITEIGCILLWLHKM
;
A
#
# COMPACT_ATOMS: atom_id res chain seq x y z
N TYR A 1 -5.29 4.00 -14.06
CA TYR A 1 -6.04 2.81 -13.65
C TYR A 1 -5.97 1.70 -14.70
N LEU A 2 -6.26 2.04 -15.94
CA LEU A 2 -6.16 1.09 -17.05
C LEU A 2 -4.73 0.58 -17.26
N LYS A 3 -3.74 1.44 -17.07
CA LYS A 3 -2.33 1.05 -17.10
C LYS A 3 -1.99 0.05 -16.01
N HIS A 4 -2.56 0.22 -14.83
CA HIS A 4 -2.35 -0.69 -13.71
C HIS A 4 -2.90 -2.08 -14.00
N GLN A 5 -4.08 -2.18 -14.56
CA GLN A 5 -4.68 -3.45 -14.93
C GLN A 5 -3.89 -4.17 -16.02
N LYS A 6 -3.40 -3.42 -17.02
CA LYS A 6 -2.62 -3.98 -18.10
C LYS A 6 -1.28 -4.54 -17.61
N ILE A 7 -0.61 -3.82 -16.71
CA ILE A 7 0.63 -4.27 -16.08
C ILE A 7 0.36 -5.51 -15.23
N LYS A 8 -0.72 -5.52 -14.48
CA LYS A 8 -1.13 -6.64 -13.65
C LYS A 8 -1.38 -7.90 -14.49
N ASN A 9 -2.09 -7.78 -15.60
CA ASN A 9 -2.38 -8.89 -16.48
C ASN A 9 -1.12 -9.49 -17.10
N GLN A 10 -0.19 -8.64 -17.55
CA GLN A 10 1.10 -9.09 -18.07
C GLN A 10 1.91 -9.80 -17.00
N TYR A 11 1.87 -9.27 -15.78
CA TYR A 11 2.56 -9.85 -14.65
C TYR A 11 1.95 -11.19 -14.25
N GLU A 12 0.64 -11.29 -14.24
CA GLU A 12 -0.09 -12.53 -13.95
C GLU A 12 0.21 -13.62 -14.98
N GLN A 13 0.32 -13.27 -16.27
CA GLN A 13 0.71 -14.21 -17.31
C GLN A 13 2.12 -14.73 -17.09
N LYS A 14 3.05 -13.85 -16.76
CA LYS A 14 4.43 -14.24 -16.45
C LYS A 14 4.49 -15.14 -15.22
N VAL A 15 3.67 -14.84 -14.22
CA VAL A 15 3.57 -15.65 -13.00
C VAL A 15 3.03 -17.03 -13.30
N LEU A 16 2.03 -17.14 -14.20
CA LEU A 16 1.47 -18.42 -14.62
C LEU A 16 2.45 -19.26 -15.42
N GLU A 17 3.34 -18.61 -16.19
CA GLU A 17 4.38 -19.27 -16.96
C GLU A 17 5.61 -19.60 -16.12
N ALA A 18 5.79 -18.93 -14.98
CA ALA A 18 6.91 -19.12 -14.08
C ALA A 18 6.76 -20.42 -13.29
N GLU A 19 7.88 -20.89 -12.75
CA GLU A 19 7.88 -22.07 -11.89
C GLU A 19 7.04 -21.82 -10.62
N VAL A 20 6.51 -22.90 -10.08
CA VAL A 20 5.63 -22.89 -8.91
C VAL A 20 6.22 -22.09 -7.72
N THR A 21 7.55 -22.13 -7.57
CA THR A 21 8.26 -21.43 -6.50
C THR A 21 8.14 -19.92 -6.60
N GLU A 22 8.24 -19.37 -7.82
CA GLU A 22 8.10 -17.92 -8.05
C GLU A 22 6.67 -17.47 -7.83
N ASN A 23 5.68 -18.27 -8.23
CA ASN A 23 4.28 -18.01 -7.97
C ASN A 23 3.99 -17.93 -6.48
N PHE A 24 4.56 -18.84 -5.70
CA PHE A 24 4.38 -18.86 -4.25
C PHE A 24 4.93 -17.58 -3.61
N GLU A 25 6.14 -17.17 -3.97
CA GLU A 25 6.74 -15.93 -3.47
C GLU A 25 5.91 -14.71 -3.81
N TYR A 26 5.38 -14.65 -5.04
CA TYR A 26 4.53 -13.55 -5.46
C TYR A 26 3.26 -13.47 -4.61
N PHE A 27 2.58 -14.58 -4.37
CA PHE A 27 1.38 -14.61 -3.56
C PHE A 27 1.64 -14.21 -2.12
N VAL A 28 2.76 -14.64 -1.55
CA VAL A 28 3.16 -14.26 -0.19
C VAL A 28 3.40 -12.76 -0.10
N ILE A 29 4.12 -12.18 -1.07
CA ILE A 29 4.41 -10.74 -1.09
C ILE A 29 3.12 -9.93 -1.25
N ALA A 30 2.23 -10.34 -2.15
CA ALA A 30 0.96 -9.64 -2.38
C ALA A 30 0.08 -9.66 -1.13
N GLU A 31 0.01 -10.81 -0.45
CA GLU A 31 -0.74 -10.95 0.79
C GLU A 31 -0.15 -10.09 1.91
N GLU A 32 1.17 -10.05 2.02
CA GLU A 32 1.88 -9.23 3.00
C GLU A 32 1.63 -7.74 2.79
N VAL A 33 1.64 -7.28 1.54
CA VAL A 33 1.34 -5.88 1.21
C VAL A 33 -0.09 -5.53 1.63
N GLU A 34 -1.04 -6.40 1.34
CA GLU A 34 -2.43 -6.21 1.75
C GLU A 34 -2.56 -6.13 3.27
N GLN A 35 -1.89 -7.01 3.99
CA GLN A 35 -1.88 -7.00 5.46
C GLN A 35 -1.26 -5.73 6.02
N ILE A 36 -0.18 -5.23 5.42
CA ILE A 36 0.45 -3.97 5.81
C ILE A 36 -0.51 -2.81 5.67
N LEU A 37 -1.21 -2.74 4.54
CA LEU A 37 -2.15 -1.65 4.28
C LEU A 37 -3.30 -1.68 5.28
N LEU A 38 -3.85 -2.84 5.58
CA LEU A 38 -4.90 -3.00 6.58
C LEU A 38 -4.41 -2.63 7.97
N LYS A 39 -3.23 -3.11 8.36
CA LYS A 39 -2.62 -2.81 9.65
C LYS A 39 -2.37 -1.32 9.81
N THR A 40 -1.86 -0.67 8.77
CA THR A 40 -1.63 0.78 8.76
C THR A 40 -2.95 1.51 8.95
N GLN A 41 -3.95 1.15 8.17
CA GLN A 41 -5.28 1.76 8.24
C GLN A 41 -5.87 1.66 9.65
N GLU A 42 -5.80 0.48 10.26
CA GLU A 42 -6.34 0.25 11.60
C GLU A 42 -5.60 1.02 12.69
N SER A 43 -4.31 1.30 12.50
CA SER A 43 -3.49 1.99 13.49
C SER A 43 -3.61 3.51 13.43
N LEU A 44 -4.27 4.06 12.41
CA LEU A 44 -4.39 5.51 12.26
C LEU A 44 -5.63 6.06 12.96
N PRO A 45 -5.50 7.24 13.62
CA PRO A 45 -6.66 7.89 14.24
C PRO A 45 -7.64 8.44 13.18
N GLY A 46 -8.87 8.65 13.59
CA GLY A 46 -10.03 8.92 12.76
C GLY A 46 -9.81 9.70 11.46
N LYS A 47 -9.41 10.97 11.55
CA LYS A 47 -9.23 11.85 10.38
C LYS A 47 -8.08 11.38 9.49
N CYS A 48 -6.99 10.99 10.10
CA CYS A 48 -5.81 10.47 9.39
C CYS A 48 -6.17 9.18 8.65
N LYS A 49 -6.95 8.32 9.25
CA LYS A 49 -7.45 7.08 8.64
C LYS A 49 -8.29 7.37 7.40
N GLU A 50 -9.24 8.32 7.50
CA GLU A 50 -10.08 8.71 6.36
C GLU A 50 -9.24 9.24 5.20
N ILE A 51 -8.26 10.10 5.50
CA ILE A 51 -7.35 10.65 4.50
C ILE A 51 -6.54 9.54 3.84
N PHE A 52 -6.03 8.61 4.62
CA PHE A 52 -5.27 7.47 4.11
C PHE A 52 -6.11 6.62 3.16
N ILE A 53 -7.35 6.30 3.53
CA ILE A 53 -8.27 5.51 2.70
C ILE A 53 -8.54 6.22 1.38
N LEU A 54 -8.83 7.53 1.40
CA LEU A 54 -9.08 8.30 0.19
C LEU A 54 -7.85 8.38 -0.70
N ALA A 55 -6.66 8.52 -0.10
CA ALA A 55 -5.39 8.50 -0.84
C ALA A 55 -5.18 7.17 -1.52
N MET A 56 -5.50 6.06 -0.85
CA MET A 56 -5.39 4.72 -1.41
C MET A 56 -6.35 4.49 -2.58
N GLN A 57 -7.46 5.22 -2.61
CA GLN A 57 -8.41 5.18 -3.72
C GLN A 57 -7.97 6.04 -4.91
N GLY A 58 -6.82 6.69 -4.81
CA GLY A 58 -6.27 7.50 -5.89
C GLY A 58 -6.72 8.96 -5.87
N LYS A 59 -7.36 9.42 -4.81
CA LYS A 59 -7.78 10.81 -4.67
C LYS A 59 -6.57 11.71 -4.42
N ASP A 60 -6.52 12.86 -5.08
CA ASP A 60 -5.45 13.84 -4.83
C ASP A 60 -5.77 14.69 -3.58
N ASN A 61 -4.80 15.52 -3.18
CA ASN A 61 -4.92 16.30 -1.96
C ASN A 61 -6.12 17.26 -2.00
N GLU A 62 -6.38 17.87 -3.16
CA GLU A 62 -7.49 18.80 -3.31
C GLU A 62 -8.83 18.08 -3.21
N ALA A 63 -8.96 16.91 -3.82
CA ALA A 63 -10.18 16.11 -3.75
C ALA A 63 -10.45 15.64 -2.32
N ILE A 64 -9.41 15.22 -1.61
CA ILE A 64 -9.53 14.80 -0.21
C ILE A 64 -9.96 15.98 0.67
N ALA A 65 -9.31 17.13 0.49
CA ALA A 65 -9.63 18.34 1.24
C ALA A 65 -11.09 18.74 1.05
N LYS A 66 -11.58 18.67 -0.17
CA LYS A 66 -12.97 18.97 -0.52
C LYS A 66 -13.94 17.98 0.11
N THR A 67 -13.64 16.70 0.01
CA THR A 67 -14.48 15.63 0.52
C THR A 67 -14.64 15.72 2.04
N LEU A 68 -13.56 16.02 2.75
CA LEU A 68 -13.56 16.07 4.21
C LEU A 68 -13.76 17.48 4.78
N ASN A 69 -13.88 18.49 3.90
CA ASN A 69 -14.04 19.89 4.29
C ASN A 69 -12.91 20.36 5.21
N ILE A 70 -11.68 20.13 4.80
CA ILE A 70 -10.46 20.53 5.50
C ILE A 70 -9.51 21.21 4.51
N SER A 71 -8.44 21.83 5.02
CA SER A 71 -7.46 22.47 4.16
C SER A 71 -6.52 21.44 3.50
N VAL A 72 -5.98 21.82 2.34
CA VAL A 72 -4.97 21.00 1.65
C VAL A 72 -3.74 20.79 2.54
N ASN A 73 -3.34 21.80 3.31
CA ASN A 73 -2.23 21.70 4.23
C ASN A 73 -2.49 20.63 5.31
N THR A 74 -3.71 20.57 5.83
CA THR A 74 -4.11 19.54 6.78
C THR A 74 -4.01 18.15 6.16
N VAL A 75 -4.45 18.00 4.90
CA VAL A 75 -4.33 16.74 4.17
C VAL A 75 -2.85 16.31 4.06
N LYS A 76 -1.98 17.24 3.66
CA LYS A 76 -0.54 16.96 3.52
C LYS A 76 0.09 16.54 4.84
N THR A 77 -0.25 17.23 5.93
CA THR A 77 0.26 16.90 7.26
C THR A 77 -0.17 15.51 7.71
N GLN A 78 -1.45 15.20 7.54
CA GLN A 78 -1.99 13.90 7.92
C GLN A 78 -1.44 12.78 7.04
N LYS A 79 -1.20 13.04 5.75
CA LYS A 79 -0.55 12.07 4.86
C LYS A 79 0.86 11.73 5.33
N LYS A 80 1.62 12.72 5.79
CA LYS A 80 2.97 12.50 6.32
C LYS A 80 2.94 11.54 7.50
N ILE A 81 1.98 11.71 8.40
CA ILE A 81 1.81 10.85 9.57
C ILE A 81 1.46 9.43 9.12
N ALA A 82 0.51 9.29 8.19
CA ALA A 82 0.08 8.01 7.67
C ALA A 82 1.22 7.26 6.96
N TYR A 83 1.96 7.97 6.11
CA TYR A 83 3.06 7.37 5.35
C TYR A 83 4.23 6.97 6.24
N LYS A 84 4.48 7.73 7.30
CA LYS A 84 5.49 7.36 8.29
C LYS A 84 5.15 6.04 8.97
N LYS A 85 3.89 5.85 9.31
CA LYS A 85 3.40 4.61 9.90
C LYS A 85 3.51 3.45 8.91
N LEU A 86 3.07 3.68 7.68
CA LEU A 86 3.17 2.71 6.59
C LEU A 86 4.63 2.29 6.37
N LYS A 87 5.53 3.27 6.32
CA LYS A 87 6.95 3.02 6.11
C LYS A 87 7.55 2.15 7.22
N SER A 88 7.13 2.36 8.47
CA SER A 88 7.63 1.55 9.57
C SER A 88 7.26 0.07 9.42
N TYR A 89 6.04 -0.21 8.97
CA TYR A 89 5.60 -1.59 8.72
C TYR A 89 6.31 -2.21 7.51
N ILE A 90 6.51 -1.43 6.45
CA ILE A 90 7.24 -1.89 5.26
C ILE A 90 8.68 -2.23 5.61
N THR A 91 9.34 -1.41 6.40
CA THR A 91 10.72 -1.65 6.84
C THR A 91 10.82 -2.96 7.63
N GLU A 92 9.87 -3.20 8.52
CA GLU A 92 9.80 -4.42 9.31
C GLU A 92 9.70 -5.66 8.42
N ILE A 93 8.81 -5.63 7.43
CA ILE A 93 8.63 -6.74 6.48
C ILE A 93 9.80 -6.86 5.51
N GLY A 94 10.37 -5.72 5.10
CA GLY A 94 11.57 -5.71 4.28
C GLY A 94 12.71 -6.49 4.93
N CYS A 95 12.89 -6.32 6.24
CA CYS A 95 13.89 -7.08 7.00
C CYS A 95 13.59 -8.59 6.99
N ILE A 96 12.33 -8.96 7.17
CA ILE A 96 11.91 -10.36 7.16
C ILE A 96 12.14 -10.98 5.77
N LEU A 97 11.76 -10.27 4.71
CA LEU A 97 11.96 -10.74 3.33
C LEU A 97 13.44 -10.90 3.00
N LEU A 98 14.28 -9.96 3.42
CA LEU A 98 15.72 -10.05 3.23
C LEU A 98 16.29 -11.26 3.98
N TRP A 99 15.80 -11.50 5.19
CA TRP A 99 16.21 -12.64 5.99
C TRP A 99 15.85 -13.97 5.31
N LEU A 100 14.63 -14.08 4.82
CA LEU A 100 14.16 -15.26 4.08
C LEU A 100 14.95 -15.46 2.79
N HIS A 101 15.31 -14.38 2.12
CA HIS A 101 16.06 -14.44 0.87
C HIS A 101 17.49 -14.92 1.07
N LYS A 102 18.05 -14.70 2.25
CA LYS A 102 19.39 -15.16 2.61
C LYS A 102 19.44 -16.64 3.02
N MET A 103 18.29 -17.21 3.32
CA MET A 103 18.19 -18.63 3.63
C MET A 103 18.02 -19.47 2.38
#